data_284f791172d0cce4b186367eb678eee7
#
_entry.id   284f791172d0cce4b186367eb678eee7
#
_cell.length_a   1.000
_cell.length_b   1.000
_cell.length_c   1.000
_cell.angle_alpha   90.00
_cell.angle_beta   90.00
_cell.angle_gamma   90.00
#
_symmetry.space_group_name_H-M   'P 1'
#
loop_
_entity.id
_entity.type
_entity.pdbx_description
1 polymer ?
#
loop_
_entity_poly.entity_id
_entity_poly.type
_entity_poly.pdbx_seq_one_letter_code
_entity_poly.pdbx_strand_id
1 'polypeptide(L)'
;AYHINCADHFQGVYTSNELPHFIRDMTYDYDGNPELGHLIADEAVKLGVRAKAHNIPSLKLEYGTLVPMRYMNSDKHFKVVSISAFCTVHDFADSRKLGEAILKAIEKYNGTVAVFASGSLSHRFIDDQRAEEGMNSYTREFDHQMDERVVKLWREGKFKEFCTMLPEYADYCFGEGNMHDTVMLLGLLGWDKYDGKVEFITELFASSGTGQVNAVFPLPETA
;
A
#
# COMPACT_ATOMS: atom_id res chain seq x y z
N ALA A 1 6.88 -13.35 -9.20
CA ALA A 1 7.68 -12.91 -8.05
C ALA A 1 7.30 -11.48 -7.68
N TYR A 2 7.32 -11.17 -6.39
CA TYR A 2 7.26 -9.79 -5.94
C TYR A 2 8.55 -9.06 -6.31
N HIS A 3 8.40 -7.84 -6.79
CA HIS A 3 9.53 -7.00 -7.14
C HIS A 3 9.73 -5.94 -6.05
N ILE A 4 10.91 -5.92 -5.47
CA ILE A 4 11.32 -4.97 -4.44
C ILE A 4 12.31 -4.02 -5.09
N ASN A 5 11.84 -2.84 -5.45
CA ASN A 5 12.67 -1.83 -6.08
C ASN A 5 13.42 -1.06 -4.98
N CYS A 6 14.71 -1.27 -4.92
CA CYS A 6 15.61 -0.75 -3.89
C CYS A 6 16.92 -0.22 -4.48
N ALA A 7 16.84 0.46 -5.63
CA ALA A 7 18.01 1.12 -6.21
C ALA A 7 18.67 2.07 -5.20
N ASP A 8 19.98 2.34 -5.36
CA ASP A 8 20.67 3.30 -4.48
C ASP A 8 20.06 4.69 -4.57
N HIS A 9 19.54 5.03 -5.75
CA HIS A 9 18.95 6.33 -6.02
C HIS A 9 17.84 6.24 -7.06
N PHE A 10 16.77 6.99 -6.84
CA PHE A 10 15.61 7.08 -7.72
C PHE A 10 15.45 8.50 -8.24
N GLN A 11 15.53 8.68 -9.54
CA GLN A 11 15.32 9.98 -10.18
C GLN A 11 14.50 9.82 -11.46
N GLY A 12 13.56 10.72 -11.67
CA GLY A 12 12.78 10.69 -12.90
C GLY A 12 11.63 11.66 -12.95
N VAL A 13 10.83 11.48 -13.99
CA VAL A 13 9.55 12.18 -14.18
C VAL A 13 8.49 11.12 -14.40
N TYR A 14 7.39 11.24 -13.70
CA TYR A 14 6.24 10.36 -13.79
C TYR A 14 4.99 11.08 -14.26
N THR A 15 4.27 10.48 -15.17
CA THR A 15 2.90 10.85 -15.55
C THR A 15 2.04 9.61 -15.49
N SER A 16 0.94 9.66 -14.77
CA SER A 16 0.01 8.53 -14.65
C SER A 16 -0.71 8.30 -15.98
N ASN A 17 -0.79 7.04 -16.38
CA ASN A 17 -1.63 6.64 -17.52
C ASN A 17 -3.12 6.60 -17.15
N GLU A 18 -3.44 6.37 -15.88
CA GLU A 18 -4.81 6.27 -15.37
C GLU A 18 -5.40 7.64 -15.02
N LEU A 19 -4.57 8.52 -14.47
CA LEU A 19 -4.95 9.85 -14.00
C LEU A 19 -4.07 10.96 -14.59
N PRO A 20 -3.95 11.07 -15.93
CA PRO A 20 -3.01 12.00 -16.56
C PRO A 20 -3.37 13.47 -16.31
N HIS A 21 -4.59 13.77 -15.88
CA HIS A 21 -5.04 15.13 -15.55
C HIS A 21 -4.60 15.56 -14.14
N PHE A 22 -4.44 14.60 -13.22
CA PHE A 22 -4.09 14.88 -11.82
C PHE A 22 -2.63 14.62 -11.51
N ILE A 23 -2.02 13.60 -12.11
CA ILE A 23 -0.64 13.17 -11.87
C ILE A 23 0.12 13.28 -13.18
N ARG A 24 0.64 14.48 -13.43
CA ARG A 24 1.38 14.79 -14.65
C ARG A 24 2.71 15.45 -14.33
N ASP A 25 3.74 15.03 -15.07
CA ASP A 25 5.09 15.61 -15.00
C ASP A 25 5.64 15.71 -13.56
N MET A 26 5.29 14.72 -12.72
CA MET A 26 5.74 14.65 -11.34
C MET A 26 7.23 14.28 -11.31
N THR A 27 8.07 15.23 -11.02
CA THR A 27 9.51 14.99 -10.83
C THR A 27 9.75 14.38 -9.47
N TYR A 28 10.71 13.45 -9.39
CA TYR A 28 11.14 12.84 -8.15
C TYR A 28 12.64 12.61 -8.14
N ASP A 29 13.19 12.58 -6.93
CA ASP A 29 14.62 12.43 -6.66
C ASP A 29 14.76 12.01 -5.19
N TYR A 30 14.94 10.69 -4.94
CA TYR A 30 15.02 10.10 -3.61
C TYR A 30 16.18 9.12 -3.52
N ASP A 31 16.82 9.07 -2.36
CA ASP A 31 17.74 7.99 -2.05
C ASP A 31 16.97 6.69 -1.79
N GLY A 32 17.49 5.59 -2.28
CA GLY A 32 16.95 4.26 -2.03
C GLY A 32 17.65 3.54 -0.88
N ASN A 33 17.16 2.36 -0.55
CA ASN A 33 17.72 1.53 0.51
C ASN A 33 17.92 0.08 0.04
N PRO A 34 19.02 -0.21 -0.68
CA PRO A 34 19.33 -1.57 -1.15
C PRO A 34 19.46 -2.57 -0.01
N GLU A 35 20.06 -2.17 1.12
CA GLU A 35 20.24 -3.04 2.28
C GLU A 35 18.89 -3.58 2.78
N LEU A 36 17.94 -2.70 3.06
CA LEU A 36 16.61 -3.10 3.50
C LEU A 36 15.88 -3.91 2.44
N GLY A 37 15.97 -3.49 1.17
CA GLY A 37 15.33 -4.21 0.06
C GLY A 37 15.82 -5.64 -0.10
N HIS A 38 17.11 -5.88 0.04
CA HIS A 38 17.68 -7.23 0.00
C HIS A 38 17.29 -8.05 1.23
N LEU A 39 17.30 -7.45 2.43
CA LEU A 39 16.80 -8.14 3.64
C LEU A 39 15.35 -8.60 3.48
N ILE A 40 14.46 -7.77 2.94
CA ILE A 40 13.07 -8.14 2.69
C ILE A 40 12.99 -9.30 1.70
N ALA A 41 13.73 -9.25 0.59
CA ALA A 41 13.74 -10.33 -0.41
C ALA A 41 14.22 -11.66 0.20
N ASP A 42 15.28 -11.62 0.98
CA ASP A 42 15.87 -12.80 1.63
C ASP A 42 14.90 -13.43 2.65
N GLU A 43 14.23 -12.62 3.47
CA GLU A 43 13.23 -13.13 4.43
C GLU A 43 11.99 -13.68 3.70
N ALA A 44 11.55 -13.05 2.60
CA ALA A 44 10.45 -13.55 1.80
C ALA A 44 10.75 -14.94 1.22
N VAL A 45 11.95 -15.12 0.67
CA VAL A 45 12.39 -16.42 0.12
C VAL A 45 12.42 -17.49 1.21
N LYS A 46 12.86 -17.18 2.43
CA LYS A 46 12.84 -18.11 3.58
C LYS A 46 11.42 -18.56 3.96
N LEU A 47 10.43 -17.70 3.72
CA LEU A 47 9.00 -18.03 3.92
C LEU A 47 8.34 -18.69 2.70
N GLY A 48 9.13 -19.01 1.66
CA GLY A 48 8.65 -19.65 0.45
C GLY A 48 7.96 -18.69 -0.54
N VAL A 49 8.09 -17.38 -0.34
CA VAL A 49 7.56 -16.37 -1.25
C VAL A 49 8.59 -16.02 -2.31
N ARG A 50 8.19 -16.03 -3.57
CA ARG A 50 9.06 -15.60 -4.67
C ARG A 50 9.18 -14.09 -4.68
N ALA A 51 10.28 -13.58 -4.20
CA ALA A 51 10.60 -12.15 -4.17
C ALA A 51 11.99 -11.90 -4.77
N LYS A 52 12.17 -10.71 -5.33
CA LYS A 52 13.45 -10.29 -5.91
C LYS A 52 13.70 -8.80 -5.68
N ALA A 53 14.81 -8.50 -5.02
CA ALA A 53 15.30 -7.14 -4.90
C ALA A 53 15.96 -6.69 -6.21
N HIS A 54 15.73 -5.44 -6.60
CA HIS A 54 16.26 -4.83 -7.79
C HIS A 54 16.98 -3.52 -7.45
N ASN A 55 18.26 -3.47 -7.76
CA ASN A 55 19.04 -2.24 -7.80
C ASN A 55 19.21 -1.79 -9.26
N ILE A 56 18.13 -1.36 -9.88
CA ILE A 56 18.08 -0.96 -11.29
C ILE A 56 17.60 0.49 -11.37
N PRO A 57 18.49 1.48 -11.60
CA PRO A 57 18.13 2.89 -11.63
C PRO A 57 17.07 3.28 -12.66
N SER A 58 16.96 2.50 -13.76
CA SER A 58 15.96 2.73 -14.80
C SER A 58 14.57 2.19 -14.47
N LEU A 59 14.42 1.40 -13.39
CA LEU A 59 13.13 0.94 -12.93
C LEU A 59 12.44 2.08 -12.17
N LYS A 60 11.43 2.68 -12.80
CA LYS A 60 10.75 3.86 -12.29
C LYS A 60 9.92 3.56 -11.05
N LEU A 61 9.73 4.60 -10.23
CA LEU A 61 8.72 4.58 -9.18
C LEU A 61 7.36 4.94 -9.76
N GLU A 62 6.32 4.28 -9.26
CA GLU A 62 4.92 4.50 -9.62
C GLU A 62 4.23 5.42 -8.62
N TYR A 63 3.04 5.91 -8.96
CA TYR A 63 2.31 6.90 -8.16
C TYR A 63 2.01 6.42 -6.74
N GLY A 64 1.76 5.12 -6.55
CA GLY A 64 1.55 4.54 -5.21
C GLY A 64 2.73 4.74 -4.26
N THR A 65 3.95 4.93 -4.77
CA THR A 65 5.12 5.35 -3.99
C THR A 65 5.28 6.87 -4.02
N LEU A 66 5.15 7.49 -5.19
CA LEU A 66 5.48 8.90 -5.40
C LEU A 66 4.54 9.85 -4.69
N VAL A 67 3.24 9.54 -4.64
CA VAL A 67 2.25 10.40 -3.98
C VAL A 67 2.50 10.48 -2.47
N PRO A 68 2.60 9.36 -1.72
CA PRO A 68 3.00 9.44 -0.31
C PRO A 68 4.32 10.15 -0.10
N MET A 69 5.35 9.86 -0.90
CA MET A 69 6.67 10.46 -0.73
C MET A 69 6.67 11.97 -0.98
N ARG A 70 5.84 12.47 -1.87
CA ARG A 70 5.72 13.91 -2.13
C ARG A 70 5.29 14.69 -0.88
N TYR A 71 4.41 14.14 -0.08
CA TYR A 71 3.86 14.80 1.11
C TYR A 71 4.60 14.45 2.39
N MET A 72 5.02 13.20 2.55
CA MET A 72 5.59 12.68 3.79
C MET A 72 7.13 12.67 3.79
N ASN A 73 7.77 12.81 2.62
CA ASN A 73 9.21 12.85 2.44
C ASN A 73 9.64 14.05 1.57
N SER A 74 8.95 15.17 1.71
CA SER A 74 9.20 16.38 0.92
C SER A 74 10.62 16.96 1.12
N ASP A 75 11.19 16.78 2.28
CA ASP A 75 12.56 17.15 2.66
C ASP A 75 13.61 16.05 2.36
N LYS A 76 13.18 14.92 1.79
CA LYS A 76 14.03 13.80 1.34
C LYS A 76 14.88 13.17 2.46
N HIS A 77 14.38 13.18 3.69
CA HIS A 77 15.09 12.58 4.83
C HIS A 77 15.04 11.05 4.85
N PHE A 78 14.02 10.45 4.23
CA PHE A 78 13.84 9.02 4.24
C PHE A 78 14.34 8.39 2.95
N LYS A 79 15.06 7.28 3.09
CA LYS A 79 15.36 6.38 1.98
C LYS A 79 14.12 5.56 1.62
N VAL A 80 13.98 5.25 0.33
CA VAL A 80 12.77 4.61 -0.21
C VAL A 80 13.05 3.17 -0.63
N VAL A 81 12.15 2.27 -0.28
CA VAL A 81 12.01 0.93 -0.87
C VAL A 81 10.59 0.82 -1.38
N SER A 82 10.43 0.52 -2.66
CA SER A 82 9.11 0.35 -3.27
C SER A 82 8.85 -1.13 -3.56
N ILE A 83 7.74 -1.64 -3.05
CA ILE A 83 7.32 -3.03 -3.25
C ILE A 83 6.07 -3.03 -4.11
N SER A 84 6.15 -3.67 -5.28
CA SER A 84 5.01 -3.82 -6.16
C SER A 84 4.42 -5.22 -6.06
N ALA A 85 3.09 -5.32 -6.08
CA ALA A 85 2.39 -6.57 -6.22
C ALA A 85 1.68 -6.61 -7.57
N PHE A 86 1.93 -7.67 -8.35
CA PHE A 86 1.11 -7.97 -9.51
C PHE A 86 -0.16 -8.65 -9.01
N CYS A 87 -1.18 -7.86 -8.71
CA CYS A 87 -2.44 -8.31 -8.13
C CYS A 87 -3.15 -9.43 -8.91
N THR A 88 -2.86 -9.58 -10.18
CA THR A 88 -3.42 -10.64 -11.03
C THR A 88 -2.69 -11.99 -10.95
N VAL A 89 -1.51 -12.05 -10.32
CA VAL A 89 -0.65 -13.26 -10.28
C VAL A 89 -0.23 -13.69 -8.88
N HIS A 90 -0.61 -12.94 -7.86
CA HIS A 90 -0.34 -13.27 -6.46
C HIS A 90 -1.63 -13.62 -5.73
N ASP A 91 -1.54 -14.51 -4.76
CA ASP A 91 -2.62 -14.77 -3.82
C ASP A 91 -2.40 -14.03 -2.49
N PHE A 92 -3.44 -13.94 -1.68
CA PHE A 92 -3.36 -13.27 -0.39
C PHE A 92 -2.44 -13.97 0.60
N ALA A 93 -2.28 -15.29 0.49
CA ALA A 93 -1.39 -16.04 1.37
C ALA A 93 0.08 -15.64 1.13
N ASP A 94 0.47 -15.45 -0.12
CA ASP A 94 1.82 -14.98 -0.47
C ASP A 94 2.04 -13.51 -0.05
N SER A 95 1.06 -12.64 -0.27
CA SER A 95 1.15 -11.24 0.17
C SER A 95 1.21 -11.10 1.69
N ARG A 96 0.44 -11.91 2.41
CA ARG A 96 0.51 -11.98 3.88
C ARG A 96 1.90 -12.40 4.34
N LYS A 97 2.47 -13.48 3.78
CA LYS A 97 3.84 -13.92 4.10
C LYS A 97 4.90 -12.87 3.75
N LEU A 98 4.67 -12.10 2.67
CA LEU A 98 5.56 -10.99 2.35
C LEU A 98 5.51 -9.91 3.46
N GLY A 99 4.33 -9.62 4.00
CA GLY A 99 4.19 -8.75 5.18
C GLY A 99 4.97 -9.27 6.39
N GLU A 100 4.86 -10.56 6.70
CA GLU A 100 5.66 -11.22 7.74
C GLU A 100 7.18 -11.11 7.46
N ALA A 101 7.58 -11.22 6.21
CA ALA A 101 8.98 -11.05 5.79
C ALA A 101 9.49 -9.62 5.97
N ILE A 102 8.63 -8.63 5.67
CA ILE A 102 8.95 -7.22 5.89
C ILE A 102 9.24 -6.97 7.38
N LEU A 103 8.40 -7.46 8.28
CA LEU A 103 8.64 -7.33 9.74
C LEU A 103 9.98 -7.95 10.13
N LYS A 104 10.27 -9.18 9.71
CA LYS A 104 11.54 -9.86 10.00
C LYS A 104 12.77 -9.13 9.45
N ALA A 105 12.62 -8.47 8.31
CA ALA A 105 13.67 -7.65 7.73
C ALA A 105 13.90 -6.38 8.56
N ILE A 106 12.81 -5.73 9.00
CA ILE A 106 12.86 -4.54 9.86
C ILE A 106 13.55 -4.85 11.19
N GLU A 107 13.23 -5.99 11.83
CA GLU A 107 13.87 -6.44 13.07
C GLU A 107 15.39 -6.63 12.95
N LYS A 108 15.89 -6.90 11.74
CA LYS A 108 17.32 -7.08 11.46
C LYS A 108 18.01 -5.82 10.97
N TYR A 109 17.23 -4.86 10.50
CA TYR A 109 17.74 -3.62 9.96
C TYR A 109 18.08 -2.63 11.08
N ASN A 110 19.26 -2.02 10.98
CA ASN A 110 19.69 -1.03 11.96
C ASN A 110 19.20 0.37 11.58
N GLY A 111 17.92 0.63 11.79
CA GLY A 111 17.31 1.92 11.50
C GLY A 111 15.81 1.96 11.80
N THR A 112 15.23 3.13 11.72
CA THR A 112 13.77 3.31 11.83
C THR A 112 13.11 3.15 10.48
N VAL A 113 12.03 2.40 10.42
CA VAL A 113 11.28 2.13 9.18
C VAL A 113 9.82 2.51 9.38
N ALA A 114 9.26 3.24 8.41
CA ALA A 114 7.82 3.43 8.26
C ALA A 114 7.34 2.61 7.07
N VAL A 115 6.21 1.93 7.22
CA VAL A 115 5.60 1.11 6.17
C VAL A 115 4.29 1.75 5.73
N PHE A 116 4.12 1.92 4.42
CA PHE A 116 2.92 2.51 3.82
C PHE A 116 2.21 1.49 2.94
N ALA A 117 0.93 1.25 3.21
CA ALA A 117 0.00 0.64 2.28
C ALA A 117 -0.75 1.79 1.60
N SER A 118 -0.46 2.06 0.36
CA SER A 118 -0.82 3.31 -0.31
C SER A 118 -2.04 3.19 -1.23
N GLY A 119 -2.67 2.03 -1.27
CA GLY A 119 -3.86 1.80 -2.09
C GLY A 119 -5.12 2.42 -1.47
N SER A 120 -6.05 2.73 -2.33
CA SER A 120 -7.41 3.12 -1.96
C SER A 120 -8.20 1.91 -1.43
N LEU A 121 -9.30 2.17 -0.74
CA LEU A 121 -10.30 1.14 -0.42
C LEU A 121 -10.99 0.68 -1.71
N SER A 122 -12.27 0.97 -1.91
CA SER A 122 -12.90 0.71 -3.21
C SER A 122 -12.25 1.53 -4.32
N HIS A 123 -12.07 0.95 -5.52
CA HIS A 123 -11.27 1.57 -6.56
C HIS A 123 -11.92 1.48 -7.95
N ARG A 124 -13.08 2.11 -8.09
CA ARG A 124 -13.76 2.28 -9.37
C ARG A 124 -13.66 3.72 -9.81
N PHE A 125 -12.65 4.04 -10.60
CA PHE A 125 -12.51 5.37 -11.14
C PHE A 125 -13.75 5.83 -11.93
N ILE A 126 -14.06 7.10 -11.80
CA ILE A 126 -14.94 7.79 -12.72
C ILE A 126 -14.15 8.02 -14.01
N ASP A 127 -14.84 7.87 -15.15
CA ASP A 127 -14.31 8.15 -16.49
C ASP A 127 -13.56 9.50 -16.49
N ASP A 128 -12.37 9.53 -17.08
CA ASP A 128 -11.53 10.73 -17.19
C ASP A 128 -12.26 11.96 -17.74
N GLN A 129 -13.20 11.74 -18.66
CA GLN A 129 -14.04 12.81 -19.22
C GLN A 129 -15.01 13.43 -18.21
N ARG A 130 -15.27 12.73 -17.10
CA ARG A 130 -16.16 13.14 -16.02
C ARG A 130 -15.44 13.33 -14.68
N ALA A 131 -14.12 13.34 -14.70
CA ALA A 131 -13.31 13.37 -13.49
C ALA A 131 -13.63 14.58 -12.60
N GLU A 132 -13.86 15.76 -13.19
CA GLU A 132 -14.22 16.98 -12.44
C GLU A 132 -15.60 16.85 -11.75
N GLU A 133 -16.58 16.19 -12.39
CA GLU A 133 -17.90 15.99 -11.83
C GLU A 133 -17.89 15.01 -10.65
N GLY A 134 -16.96 14.05 -10.69
CA GLY A 134 -16.89 12.96 -9.75
C GLY A 134 -15.83 13.08 -8.68
N MET A 135 -15.10 14.20 -8.59
CA MET A 135 -13.95 14.36 -7.69
C MET A 135 -14.26 14.03 -6.23
N ASN A 136 -15.47 14.31 -5.76
CA ASN A 136 -15.88 14.11 -4.37
C ASN A 136 -17.05 13.10 -4.25
N SER A 137 -17.12 12.15 -5.16
CA SER A 137 -18.20 11.16 -5.16
C SER A 137 -17.69 9.75 -5.38
N TYR A 138 -18.44 8.76 -4.92
CA TYR A 138 -18.26 7.35 -5.24
C TYR A 138 -18.88 7.03 -6.59
N THR A 139 -18.32 6.06 -7.29
CA THR A 139 -18.94 5.52 -8.50
C THR A 139 -20.21 4.74 -8.18
N ARG A 140 -20.24 4.04 -7.05
CA ARG A 140 -21.40 3.26 -6.61
C ARG A 140 -21.64 3.43 -5.12
N GLU A 141 -22.91 3.55 -4.73
CA GLU A 141 -23.32 3.57 -3.32
C GLU A 141 -22.94 2.28 -2.58
N PHE A 142 -22.96 1.15 -3.27
CA PHE A 142 -22.50 -0.14 -2.72
C PHE A 142 -21.05 -0.06 -2.24
N ASP A 143 -20.16 0.53 -3.03
CA ASP A 143 -18.74 0.67 -2.69
C ASP A 143 -18.58 1.54 -1.43
N HIS A 144 -19.32 2.64 -1.34
CA HIS A 144 -19.35 3.50 -0.16
C HIS A 144 -19.76 2.76 1.12
N GLN A 145 -20.87 2.02 1.07
CA GLN A 145 -21.34 1.24 2.22
C GLN A 145 -20.35 0.16 2.65
N MET A 146 -19.67 -0.47 1.70
CA MET A 146 -18.66 -1.47 2.00
C MET A 146 -17.39 -0.84 2.59
N ASP A 147 -16.99 0.33 2.12
CA ASP A 147 -15.87 1.10 2.69
C ASP A 147 -16.19 1.54 4.13
N GLU A 148 -17.41 2.01 4.39
CA GLU A 148 -17.87 2.30 5.76
C GLU A 148 -17.79 1.05 6.65
N ARG A 149 -18.14 -0.13 6.11
CA ARG A 149 -18.01 -1.39 6.83
C ARG A 149 -16.57 -1.71 7.16
N VAL A 150 -15.64 -1.52 6.22
CA VAL A 150 -14.19 -1.71 6.45
C VAL A 150 -13.70 -0.79 7.57
N VAL A 151 -13.96 0.51 7.44
CA VAL A 151 -13.56 1.52 8.44
C VAL A 151 -14.14 1.21 9.81
N LYS A 152 -15.40 0.78 9.87
CA LYS A 152 -16.04 0.36 11.12
C LYS A 152 -15.34 -0.83 11.76
N LEU A 153 -15.00 -1.86 10.98
CA LEU A 153 -14.27 -3.04 11.48
C LEU A 153 -12.90 -2.67 12.03
N TRP A 154 -12.17 -1.80 11.34
CA TRP A 154 -10.87 -1.30 11.81
C TRP A 154 -11.02 -0.48 13.11
N ARG A 155 -12.01 0.40 13.19
CA ARG A 155 -12.30 1.22 14.38
C ARG A 155 -12.68 0.38 15.60
N GLU A 156 -13.37 -0.74 15.39
CA GLU A 156 -13.79 -1.69 16.43
C GLU A 156 -12.73 -2.75 16.76
N GLY A 157 -11.56 -2.76 16.08
CA GLY A 157 -10.52 -3.77 16.27
C GLY A 157 -10.92 -5.17 15.79
N LYS A 158 -11.91 -5.27 14.89
CA LYS A 158 -12.46 -6.54 14.39
C LYS A 158 -11.70 -7.07 13.16
N PHE A 159 -10.39 -7.22 13.31
CA PHE A 159 -9.53 -7.63 12.21
C PHE A 159 -9.81 -9.05 11.70
N LYS A 160 -10.21 -9.96 12.56
CA LYS A 160 -10.62 -11.30 12.13
C LYS A 160 -11.81 -11.26 11.16
N GLU A 161 -12.81 -10.44 11.48
CA GLU A 161 -13.98 -10.26 10.61
C GLU A 161 -13.58 -9.58 9.30
N PHE A 162 -12.73 -8.54 9.37
CA PHE A 162 -12.21 -7.86 8.19
C PHE A 162 -11.43 -8.82 7.28
N CYS A 163 -10.46 -9.57 7.81
CA CYS A 163 -9.68 -10.54 7.03
C CYS A 163 -10.55 -11.63 6.40
N THR A 164 -11.67 -12.00 7.05
CA THR A 164 -12.63 -12.96 6.49
C THR A 164 -13.41 -12.36 5.31
N MET A 165 -13.79 -11.08 5.41
CA MET A 165 -14.53 -10.36 4.37
C MET A 165 -13.62 -9.94 3.19
N LEU A 166 -12.34 -9.76 3.43
CA LEU A 166 -11.40 -9.10 2.52
C LEU A 166 -11.36 -9.68 1.10
N PRO A 167 -11.39 -11.00 0.86
CA PRO A 167 -11.40 -11.53 -0.50
C PRO A 167 -12.63 -11.10 -1.31
N GLU A 168 -13.82 -11.17 -0.72
CA GLU A 168 -15.06 -10.74 -1.37
C GLU A 168 -15.07 -9.21 -1.56
N TYR A 169 -14.60 -8.46 -0.58
CA TYR A 169 -14.47 -7.01 -0.69
C TYR A 169 -13.55 -6.62 -1.84
N ALA A 170 -12.37 -7.24 -1.95
CA ALA A 170 -11.42 -6.97 -3.02
C ALA A 170 -12.02 -7.20 -4.40
N ASP A 171 -12.78 -8.28 -4.57
CA ASP A 171 -13.42 -8.62 -5.84
C ASP A 171 -14.60 -7.69 -6.16
N TYR A 172 -15.52 -7.49 -5.22
CA TYR A 172 -16.77 -6.76 -5.48
C TYR A 172 -16.60 -5.24 -5.49
N CYS A 173 -15.71 -4.71 -4.66
CA CYS A 173 -15.43 -3.29 -4.57
C CYS A 173 -14.21 -2.86 -5.37
N PHE A 174 -13.50 -3.80 -6.00
CA PHE A 174 -12.30 -3.53 -6.79
C PHE A 174 -11.25 -2.76 -5.96
N GLY A 175 -10.99 -3.18 -4.72
CA GLY A 175 -9.98 -2.55 -3.89
C GLY A 175 -8.67 -2.37 -4.65
N GLU A 176 -8.00 -1.23 -4.46
CA GLU A 176 -6.81 -0.89 -5.25
C GLU A 176 -5.73 -1.97 -5.13
N GLY A 177 -5.13 -2.33 -6.26
CA GLY A 177 -4.17 -3.42 -6.30
C GLY A 177 -4.74 -4.76 -5.80
N ASN A 178 -6.08 -4.95 -5.85
CA ASN A 178 -6.80 -6.06 -5.23
C ASN A 178 -6.49 -6.19 -3.73
N MET A 179 -6.27 -5.07 -3.03
CA MET A 179 -5.95 -4.98 -1.60
C MET A 179 -4.64 -5.67 -1.17
N HIS A 180 -3.74 -5.98 -2.09
CA HIS A 180 -2.50 -6.69 -1.74
C HIS A 180 -1.57 -5.87 -0.83
N ASP A 181 -1.56 -4.55 -0.93
CA ASP A 181 -0.83 -3.66 -0.02
C ASP A 181 -1.37 -3.73 1.41
N THR A 182 -2.69 -3.69 1.58
CA THR A 182 -3.37 -3.88 2.87
C THR A 182 -3.11 -5.28 3.44
N VAL A 183 -3.11 -6.31 2.59
CA VAL A 183 -2.77 -7.69 3.00
C VAL A 183 -1.33 -7.78 3.51
N MET A 184 -0.37 -7.12 2.83
CA MET A 184 1.02 -7.04 3.29
C MET A 184 1.13 -6.30 4.62
N LEU A 185 0.45 -5.16 4.77
CA LEU A 185 0.44 -4.40 6.01
C LEU A 185 -0.10 -5.25 7.18
N LEU A 186 -1.25 -5.89 7.01
CA LEU A 186 -1.81 -6.75 8.04
C LEU A 186 -0.95 -7.99 8.29
N GLY A 187 -0.30 -8.56 7.28
CA GLY A 187 0.68 -9.64 7.44
C GLY A 187 1.84 -9.25 8.34
N LEU A 188 2.36 -8.03 8.18
CA LEU A 188 3.38 -7.44 9.05
C LEU A 188 2.87 -7.27 10.49
N LEU A 189 1.62 -6.86 10.66
CA LEU A 189 1.00 -6.56 11.95
C LEU A 189 0.47 -7.81 12.71
N GLY A 190 0.53 -9.00 12.13
CA GLY A 190 0.02 -10.24 12.74
C GLY A 190 -1.31 -10.72 12.19
N TRP A 191 -1.78 -10.13 11.06
CA TRP A 191 -2.96 -10.54 10.32
C TRP A 191 -4.26 -10.40 11.14
N ASP A 192 -5.04 -11.47 11.23
CA ASP A 192 -6.32 -11.53 11.95
C ASP A 192 -6.20 -11.47 13.49
N LYS A 193 -4.97 -11.48 14.00
CA LYS A 193 -4.65 -11.35 15.43
C LYS A 193 -4.19 -9.95 15.82
N TYR A 194 -4.13 -9.03 14.85
CA TYR A 194 -3.78 -7.65 15.15
C TYR A 194 -4.79 -7.06 16.13
N ASP A 195 -4.29 -6.49 17.23
CA ASP A 195 -5.07 -5.92 18.33
C ASP A 195 -4.74 -4.44 18.60
N GLY A 196 -3.91 -3.84 17.74
CA GLY A 196 -3.59 -2.42 17.82
C GLY A 196 -4.81 -1.54 17.57
N LYS A 197 -4.83 -0.41 18.26
CA LYS A 197 -5.89 0.60 18.07
C LYS A 197 -5.56 1.48 16.89
N VAL A 198 -6.32 1.36 15.82
CA VAL A 198 -6.16 2.20 14.62
C VAL A 198 -6.49 3.65 14.93
N GLU A 199 -5.60 4.54 14.50
CA GLU A 199 -5.77 5.99 14.60
C GLU A 199 -6.15 6.55 13.23
N PHE A 200 -7.35 7.10 13.11
CA PHE A 200 -7.83 7.69 11.87
C PHE A 200 -7.38 9.15 11.79
N ILE A 201 -6.62 9.47 10.75
CA ILE A 201 -6.18 10.83 10.45
C ILE A 201 -7.27 11.59 9.70
N THR A 202 -8.02 10.89 8.84
CA THR A 202 -9.19 11.45 8.14
C THR A 202 -10.41 10.59 8.40
N GLU A 203 -11.58 11.19 8.24
CA GLU A 203 -12.79 10.39 8.01
C GLU A 203 -12.71 9.73 6.62
N LEU A 204 -13.60 8.78 6.36
CA LEU A 204 -13.76 8.20 5.03
C LEU A 204 -14.27 9.28 4.07
N PHE A 205 -13.65 9.39 2.91
CA PHE A 205 -14.04 10.34 1.87
C PHE A 205 -13.93 9.74 0.47
N ALA A 206 -14.65 10.31 -0.47
CA ALA A 206 -14.58 9.92 -1.86
C ALA A 206 -13.54 10.74 -2.62
N SER A 207 -12.83 10.11 -3.55
CA SER A 207 -11.96 10.79 -4.51
C SER A 207 -12.06 10.12 -5.87
N SER A 208 -12.63 10.83 -6.84
CA SER A 208 -12.74 10.36 -8.25
C SER A 208 -13.34 8.96 -8.39
N GLY A 209 -14.38 8.67 -7.62
CA GLY A 209 -15.10 7.40 -7.64
C GLY A 209 -14.61 6.37 -6.62
N THR A 210 -13.47 6.61 -5.99
CA THR A 210 -12.81 5.68 -5.07
C THR A 210 -13.01 6.09 -3.61
N GLY A 211 -12.90 5.13 -2.69
CA GLY A 211 -12.96 5.38 -1.25
C GLY A 211 -11.58 5.56 -0.64
N GLN A 212 -11.40 6.62 0.13
CA GLN A 212 -10.13 7.01 0.73
C GLN A 212 -10.24 7.16 2.24
N VAL A 213 -9.23 6.69 2.95
CA VAL A 213 -9.05 6.96 4.38
C VAL A 213 -7.57 6.97 4.72
N ASN A 214 -7.13 7.92 5.53
CA ASN A 214 -5.77 7.90 6.08
C ASN A 214 -5.84 7.43 7.53
N ALA A 215 -5.09 6.37 7.81
CA ALA A 215 -5.07 5.75 9.14
C ALA A 215 -3.66 5.27 9.51
N VAL A 216 -3.36 5.30 10.79
CA VAL A 216 -2.14 4.74 11.37
C VAL A 216 -2.50 3.46 12.11
N PHE A 217 -1.76 2.41 11.82
CA PHE A 217 -1.83 1.11 12.48
C PHE A 217 -0.60 0.95 13.36
N PRO A 218 -0.69 1.23 14.66
CA PRO A 218 0.44 1.12 15.56
C PRO A 218 0.97 -0.33 15.60
N LEU A 219 2.29 -0.49 15.67
CA LEU A 219 2.85 -1.81 15.96
C LEU A 219 2.34 -2.27 17.34
N PRO A 220 2.00 -3.56 17.50
CA PRO A 220 1.70 -4.12 18.81
C PRO A 220 2.84 -3.81 19.77
N GLU A 221 2.51 -3.36 20.99
CA GLU A 221 3.54 -3.24 22.02
C GLU A 221 4.14 -4.64 22.24
N THR A 222 5.45 -4.74 22.06
CA THR A 222 6.16 -6.00 22.36
C THR A 222 6.02 -6.25 23.85
N ALA A 223 5.28 -7.29 24.19
CA ALA A 223 5.13 -7.75 25.58
C ALA A 223 6.46 -8.21 26.18
#